data_19626c014c2475777a0cc581a5d85cb4
#
_entry.id   19626c014c2475777a0cc581a5d85cb4
#
_cell.length_a   1.000
_cell.length_b   1.000
_cell.length_c   1.000
_cell.angle_alpha   90.00
_cell.angle_beta   90.00
_cell.angle_gamma   90.00
#
_symmetry.space_group_name_H-M   'P 1'
#
loop_
_entity.id
_entity.type
_entity.pdbx_description
1 polymer ?
#
loop_
_entity_poly.entity_id
_entity_poly.type
_entity_poly.pdbx_seq_one_letter_code
_entity_poly.pdbx_strand_id
1 'polypeptide(L)'
;EGTLVSWLTVDEEDADFARFCRHIVAALAGLGAQVAAEIEPLVDEELLERGAGLDDGVLVAMGNALFEALPPGLPCYLLIDDYGCADQQGRDVQLLRFCSLTPPDFHVVLASSAFSWVLQTDAYRLGYGCLGVEDLALTIDEARHLANAMCDEPPSDEALEKACRFVEGWPQGLVLAARSLSGARSADDVRLDGSLLNVRRYFQAQVTRLVTGDLFSFMLEISVLETFSRPL
;
A
#
# COMPACT_ATOMS: atom_id res chain seq x y z
N GLU A 1 -9.82 -21.76 13.59
CA GLU A 1 -8.77 -21.77 12.57
C GLU A 1 -8.02 -20.46 12.71
N GLY A 2 -6.76 -20.51 13.14
CA GLY A 2 -5.96 -19.33 13.40
C GLY A 2 -5.22 -18.90 12.10
N THR A 3 -4.89 -17.61 12.02
CA THR A 3 -4.01 -17.05 11.00
C THR A 3 -3.00 -16.18 11.72
N LEU A 4 -1.73 -16.26 11.38
CA LEU A 4 -0.72 -15.35 11.91
C LEU A 4 -0.57 -14.17 10.96
N VAL A 5 -0.58 -12.97 11.52
CA VAL A 5 -0.45 -11.74 10.72
C VAL A 5 0.56 -10.82 11.40
N SER A 6 1.48 -10.33 10.63
CA SER A 6 2.41 -9.29 11.02
C SER A 6 2.31 -8.10 10.08
N TRP A 7 2.62 -6.90 10.57
CA TRP A 7 2.47 -5.65 9.83
C TRP A 7 3.71 -4.78 9.96
N LEU A 8 4.12 -4.21 8.84
CA LEU A 8 5.17 -3.21 8.73
C LEU A 8 4.63 -2.03 7.90
N THR A 9 4.80 -0.81 8.37
CA THR A 9 4.60 0.39 7.54
C THR A 9 5.97 0.98 7.23
N VAL A 10 6.27 1.14 5.95
CA VAL A 10 7.53 1.69 5.44
C VAL A 10 7.46 3.22 5.46
N ASP A 11 8.53 3.88 5.88
CA ASP A 11 8.67 5.33 5.85
C ASP A 11 9.90 5.78 5.02
N GLU A 12 10.09 7.11 4.91
CA GLU A 12 11.20 7.68 4.13
C GLU A 12 12.59 7.29 4.67
N GLU A 13 12.73 7.04 5.98
CA GLU A 13 13.99 6.63 6.58
C GLU A 13 14.35 5.18 6.23
N ASP A 14 13.37 4.35 5.81
CA ASP A 14 13.58 3.01 5.27
C ASP A 14 14.20 3.02 3.85
N ALA A 15 14.54 4.18 3.31
CA ALA A 15 15.49 4.30 2.20
C ALA A 15 16.86 3.72 2.58
N ASP A 16 17.24 3.77 3.86
CA ASP A 16 18.36 3.00 4.39
C ASP A 16 18.02 1.50 4.39
N PHE A 17 18.77 0.75 3.58
CA PHE A 17 18.52 -0.68 3.39
C PHE A 17 18.68 -1.47 4.69
N ALA A 18 19.66 -1.12 5.52
CA ALA A 18 19.89 -1.83 6.77
C ALA A 18 18.73 -1.62 7.75
N ARG A 19 18.20 -0.39 7.82
CA ARG A 19 17.01 -0.10 8.60
C ARG A 19 15.80 -0.88 8.11
N PHE A 20 15.55 -0.88 6.81
CA PHE A 20 14.47 -1.65 6.20
C PHE A 20 14.53 -3.13 6.56
N CYS A 21 15.71 -3.76 6.44
CA CYS A 21 15.90 -5.16 6.82
C CYS A 21 15.58 -5.41 8.29
N ARG A 22 16.05 -4.54 9.20
CA ARG A 22 15.74 -4.65 10.63
C ARG A 22 14.24 -4.48 10.92
N HIS A 23 13.56 -3.61 10.20
CA HIS A 23 12.11 -3.47 10.31
C HIS A 23 11.38 -4.72 9.84
N ILE A 24 11.83 -5.37 8.77
CA ILE A 24 11.30 -6.68 8.34
C ILE A 24 11.48 -7.71 9.46
N VAL A 25 12.69 -7.82 10.05
CA VAL A 25 12.96 -8.74 11.15
C VAL A 25 12.06 -8.45 12.35
N ALA A 26 11.94 -7.19 12.74
CA ALA A 26 11.08 -6.78 13.84
C ALA A 26 9.59 -7.10 13.57
N ALA A 27 9.14 -6.93 12.32
CA ALA A 27 7.80 -7.32 11.92
C ALA A 27 7.60 -8.84 12.01
N LEU A 28 8.59 -9.64 11.59
CA LEU A 28 8.53 -11.11 11.68
C LEU A 28 8.38 -11.62 13.13
N ALA A 29 8.82 -10.85 14.13
CA ALA A 29 8.55 -11.15 15.54
C ALA A 29 7.05 -11.22 15.88
N GLY A 30 6.20 -10.52 15.12
CA GLY A 30 4.75 -10.60 15.24
C GLY A 30 4.17 -11.96 14.87
N LEU A 31 4.90 -12.78 14.10
CA LEU A 31 4.53 -14.15 13.76
C LEU A 31 4.98 -15.16 14.84
N GLY A 32 5.93 -14.78 15.69
CA GLY A 32 6.47 -15.55 16.77
C GLY A 32 7.85 -15.06 17.18
N ALA A 33 8.10 -14.92 18.46
CA ALA A 33 9.40 -14.42 18.96
C ALA A 33 10.59 -15.28 18.49
N GLN A 34 10.40 -16.58 18.30
CA GLN A 34 11.43 -17.50 17.80
C GLN A 34 11.83 -17.18 16.37
N VAL A 35 10.87 -16.77 15.51
CA VAL A 35 11.14 -16.40 14.10
C VAL A 35 12.15 -15.26 14.03
N ALA A 36 11.92 -14.18 14.78
CA ALA A 36 12.85 -13.05 14.81
C ALA A 36 14.21 -13.44 15.42
N ALA A 37 14.20 -14.19 16.49
CA ALA A 37 15.43 -14.61 17.18
C ALA A 37 16.38 -15.45 16.30
N GLU A 38 15.86 -16.20 15.35
CA GLU A 38 16.66 -16.97 14.40
C GLU A 38 17.13 -16.13 13.20
N ILE A 39 16.35 -15.15 12.77
CA ILE A 39 16.65 -14.33 11.57
C ILE A 39 17.52 -13.11 11.91
N GLU A 40 17.29 -12.45 13.05
CA GLU A 40 17.97 -11.22 13.43
C GLU A 40 19.51 -11.33 13.39
N PRO A 41 20.16 -12.37 13.95
CA PRO A 41 21.62 -12.51 13.90
C PRO A 41 22.15 -12.63 12.47
N LEU A 42 21.43 -13.34 11.58
CA LEU A 42 21.84 -13.54 10.18
C LEU A 42 21.86 -12.21 9.42
N VAL A 43 20.82 -11.39 9.62
CA VAL A 43 20.71 -10.10 8.97
C VAL A 43 21.71 -9.10 9.52
N ASP A 44 21.89 -9.03 10.84
CA ASP A 44 22.81 -8.08 11.46
C ASP A 44 24.29 -8.40 11.12
N GLU A 45 24.70 -9.65 11.08
CA GLU A 45 26.04 -10.06 10.66
C GLU A 45 26.31 -9.60 9.22
N GLU A 46 25.40 -9.88 8.30
CA GLU A 46 25.55 -9.51 6.89
C GLU A 46 25.58 -8.00 6.67
N LEU A 47 24.71 -7.25 7.37
CA LEU A 47 24.68 -5.79 7.28
C LEU A 47 25.94 -5.13 7.84
N LEU A 48 26.57 -5.72 8.85
CA LEU A 48 27.88 -5.26 9.38
C LEU A 48 29.00 -5.49 8.38
N GLU A 49 28.97 -6.59 7.62
CA GLU A 49 30.01 -6.92 6.65
C GLU A 49 29.88 -6.15 5.34
N ARG A 50 28.68 -5.98 4.80
CA ARG A 50 28.45 -5.46 3.45
C ARG A 50 27.82 -4.07 3.39
N GLY A 51 27.10 -3.66 4.41
CA GLY A 51 26.48 -2.34 4.50
C GLY A 51 25.26 -2.11 3.59
N ALA A 52 25.11 -2.83 2.48
CA ALA A 52 23.99 -2.69 1.56
C ALA A 52 23.71 -3.99 0.80
N GLY A 53 22.48 -4.48 0.86
CA GLY A 53 22.04 -5.72 0.24
C GLY A 53 22.32 -6.95 1.09
N LEU A 54 21.46 -7.97 0.99
CA LEU A 54 21.65 -9.28 1.60
C LEU A 54 22.19 -10.26 0.55
N ASP A 55 23.13 -11.10 0.94
CA ASP A 55 23.60 -12.20 0.09
C ASP A 55 22.50 -13.27 -0.10
N ASP A 56 22.54 -13.99 -1.20
CA ASP A 56 21.59 -15.05 -1.49
C ASP A 56 21.61 -16.15 -0.42
N GLY A 57 22.78 -16.42 0.16
CA GLY A 57 22.94 -17.37 1.28
C GLY A 57 22.17 -16.94 2.53
N VAL A 58 22.17 -15.65 2.84
CA VAL A 58 21.39 -15.10 3.98
C VAL A 58 19.90 -15.18 3.69
N LEU A 59 19.45 -14.85 2.48
CA LEU A 59 18.04 -14.98 2.09
C LEU A 59 17.57 -16.45 2.17
N VAL A 60 18.40 -17.41 1.77
CA VAL A 60 18.12 -18.85 1.92
C VAL A 60 18.03 -19.23 3.40
N ALA A 61 18.96 -18.75 4.24
CA ALA A 61 18.95 -19.03 5.67
C ALA A 61 17.69 -18.45 6.35
N MET A 62 17.27 -17.25 5.97
CA MET A 62 16.01 -16.65 6.45
C MET A 62 14.80 -17.51 6.04
N GLY A 63 14.75 -17.97 4.80
CA GLY A 63 13.70 -18.88 4.32
C GLY A 63 13.64 -20.17 5.13
N ASN A 64 14.79 -20.79 5.41
CA ASN A 64 14.88 -22.00 6.22
C ASN A 64 14.44 -21.75 7.67
N ALA A 65 14.82 -20.64 8.27
CA ALA A 65 14.39 -20.25 9.61
C ALA A 65 12.85 -20.10 9.69
N LEU A 66 12.22 -19.54 8.65
CA LEU A 66 10.75 -19.49 8.55
C LEU A 66 10.13 -20.89 8.46
N PHE A 67 10.73 -21.81 7.68
CA PHE A 67 10.27 -23.19 7.59
C PHE A 67 10.31 -23.94 8.93
N GLU A 68 11.34 -23.68 9.74
CA GLU A 68 11.52 -24.33 11.03
C GLU A 68 10.67 -23.73 12.14
N ALA A 69 10.48 -22.40 12.11
CA ALA A 69 9.81 -21.67 13.18
C ALA A 69 8.29 -21.56 13.00
N LEU A 70 7.78 -21.60 11.77
CA LEU A 70 6.34 -21.44 11.51
C LEU A 70 5.60 -22.78 11.56
N PRO A 71 4.38 -22.82 12.17
CA PRO A 71 3.59 -24.03 12.20
C PRO A 71 3.15 -24.45 10.79
N PRO A 72 3.36 -25.69 10.36
CA PRO A 72 2.96 -26.15 9.04
C PRO A 72 1.43 -26.14 8.88
N GLY A 73 0.95 -25.70 7.72
CA GLY A 73 -0.48 -25.64 7.39
C GLY A 73 -1.22 -24.45 8.04
N LEU A 74 -0.52 -23.57 8.73
CA LEU A 74 -1.10 -22.35 9.28
C LEU A 74 -0.75 -21.15 8.37
N PRO A 75 -1.73 -20.48 7.76
CA PRO A 75 -1.45 -19.30 6.92
C PRO A 75 -0.81 -18.18 7.73
N CYS A 76 0.34 -17.70 7.25
CA CYS A 76 1.11 -16.62 7.85
C CYS A 76 1.23 -15.47 6.85
N TYR A 77 0.96 -14.25 7.28
CA TYR A 77 0.99 -13.07 6.42
C TYR A 77 1.93 -12.02 6.98
N LEU A 78 2.83 -11.54 6.14
CA LEU A 78 3.59 -10.31 6.35
C LEU A 78 3.02 -9.23 5.44
N LEU A 79 2.37 -8.23 6.03
CA LEU A 79 1.84 -7.08 5.32
C LEU A 79 2.86 -5.93 5.39
N ILE A 80 3.24 -5.41 4.24
CA ILE A 80 4.15 -4.27 4.12
C ILE A 80 3.38 -3.13 3.45
N ASP A 81 3.07 -2.12 4.23
CA ASP A 81 2.30 -0.95 3.82
C ASP A 81 3.22 0.22 3.46
N ASP A 82 2.73 1.13 2.62
CA ASP A 82 3.48 2.28 2.11
C ASP A 82 4.85 1.92 1.49
N TYR A 83 4.96 0.72 0.91
CA TYR A 83 6.24 0.18 0.39
C TYR A 83 6.94 1.12 -0.60
N GLY A 84 6.19 1.96 -1.31
CA GLY A 84 6.69 2.93 -2.29
C GLY A 84 7.32 4.19 -1.73
N CYS A 85 7.33 4.40 -0.41
CA CYS A 85 7.84 5.63 0.21
C CYS A 85 9.36 5.81 0.11
N ALA A 86 10.11 4.75 -0.20
CA ALA A 86 11.57 4.78 -0.29
C ALA A 86 12.06 4.26 -1.64
N ASP A 87 13.30 4.62 -2.07
CA ASP A 87 13.88 4.15 -3.32
C ASP A 87 14.04 2.62 -3.32
N GLN A 88 13.57 1.98 -4.40
CA GLN A 88 13.23 0.56 -4.40
C GLN A 88 14.16 -0.34 -5.25
N GLN A 89 15.03 0.22 -6.12
CA GLN A 89 15.63 -0.56 -7.22
C GLN A 89 16.40 -1.84 -6.80
N GLY A 90 17.19 -1.79 -5.73
CA GLY A 90 17.90 -3.00 -5.25
C GLY A 90 17.04 -3.88 -4.32
N ARG A 91 16.11 -3.27 -3.62
CA ARG A 91 15.25 -3.88 -2.61
C ARG A 91 14.21 -4.82 -3.22
N ASP A 92 13.63 -4.44 -4.35
CA ASP A 92 12.60 -5.21 -5.05
C ASP A 92 13.10 -6.59 -5.46
N VAL A 93 14.31 -6.66 -6.02
CA VAL A 93 14.92 -7.94 -6.44
C VAL A 93 15.13 -8.86 -5.25
N GLN A 94 15.63 -8.32 -4.14
CA GLN A 94 15.87 -9.09 -2.93
C GLN A 94 14.58 -9.55 -2.26
N LEU A 95 13.56 -8.68 -2.22
CA LEU A 95 12.26 -9.04 -1.69
C LEU A 95 11.59 -10.16 -2.52
N LEU A 96 11.61 -10.06 -3.85
CA LEU A 96 11.11 -11.12 -4.73
C LEU A 96 11.89 -12.43 -4.54
N ARG A 97 13.21 -12.33 -4.38
CA ARG A 97 14.05 -13.49 -4.09
C ARG A 97 13.68 -14.11 -2.74
N PHE A 98 13.53 -13.31 -1.70
CA PHE A 98 13.06 -13.77 -0.40
C PHE A 98 11.71 -14.46 -0.50
N CYS A 99 10.71 -13.86 -1.15
CA CYS A 99 9.40 -14.46 -1.36
C CYS A 99 9.48 -15.84 -2.04
N SER A 100 10.43 -16.04 -2.95
CA SER A 100 10.63 -17.33 -3.62
C SER A 100 11.23 -18.43 -2.75
N LEU A 101 11.74 -18.09 -1.56
CA LEU A 101 12.40 -18.97 -0.61
C LEU A 101 11.56 -19.24 0.65
N THR A 102 10.42 -18.60 0.79
CA THR A 102 9.53 -18.75 1.95
C THR A 102 8.68 -20.01 1.89
N PRO A 103 8.16 -20.51 3.04
CA PRO A 103 7.22 -21.62 3.09
C PRO A 103 5.96 -21.35 2.24
N PRO A 104 5.29 -22.38 1.72
CA PRO A 104 4.05 -22.21 0.91
C PRO A 104 2.91 -21.50 1.66
N ASP A 105 2.85 -21.66 2.98
CA ASP A 105 1.84 -21.04 3.84
C ASP A 105 2.24 -19.64 4.32
N PHE A 106 3.41 -19.13 3.91
CA PHE A 106 3.86 -17.78 4.21
C PHE A 106 3.63 -16.85 3.03
N HIS A 107 2.88 -15.80 3.25
CA HIS A 107 2.47 -14.86 2.21
C HIS A 107 2.97 -13.44 2.52
N VAL A 108 3.56 -12.79 1.53
CA VAL A 108 3.90 -11.36 1.61
C VAL A 108 2.89 -10.56 0.81
N VAL A 109 2.29 -9.56 1.45
CA VAL A 109 1.33 -8.63 0.84
C VAL A 109 1.94 -7.25 0.85
N LEU A 110 2.12 -6.65 -0.33
CA LEU A 110 2.65 -5.30 -0.49
C LEU A 110 1.51 -4.34 -0.83
N ALA A 111 1.38 -3.26 -0.07
CA ALA A 111 0.53 -2.12 -0.42
C ALA A 111 1.42 -0.91 -0.74
N SER A 112 1.13 -0.26 -1.87
CA SER A 112 1.90 0.90 -2.32
C SER A 112 1.07 1.79 -3.24
N SER A 113 1.29 3.08 -3.19
CA SER A 113 0.74 4.03 -4.17
C SER A 113 1.44 3.96 -5.53
N ALA A 114 2.64 3.39 -5.58
CA ALA A 114 3.41 3.18 -6.80
C ALA A 114 4.28 1.94 -6.66
N PHE A 115 4.23 1.05 -7.63
CA PHE A 115 5.13 -0.10 -7.72
C PHE A 115 6.19 0.14 -8.78
N SER A 116 7.42 -0.32 -8.49
CA SER A 116 8.48 -0.31 -9.48
C SER A 116 8.13 -1.21 -10.67
N TRP A 117 8.76 -0.91 -11.80
CA TRP A 117 8.62 -1.74 -13.00
C TRP A 117 9.09 -3.20 -12.75
N VAL A 118 10.09 -3.39 -11.91
CA VAL A 118 10.61 -4.73 -11.53
C VAL A 118 9.52 -5.54 -10.84
N LEU A 119 8.88 -4.99 -9.81
CA LEU A 119 7.78 -5.69 -9.12
C LEU A 119 6.62 -6.00 -10.04
N GLN A 120 6.20 -5.07 -10.89
CA GLN A 120 5.10 -5.28 -11.82
C GLN A 120 5.40 -6.40 -12.83
N THR A 121 6.59 -6.39 -13.41
CA THR A 121 6.97 -7.37 -14.45
C THR A 121 7.22 -8.75 -13.86
N ASP A 122 7.99 -8.83 -12.78
CA ASP A 122 8.38 -10.11 -12.19
C ASP A 122 7.25 -10.72 -11.37
N ALA A 123 6.38 -9.93 -10.73
CA ALA A 123 5.17 -10.44 -10.10
C ALA A 123 4.30 -11.19 -11.10
N TYR A 124 4.04 -10.60 -12.27
CA TYR A 124 3.29 -11.27 -13.33
C TYR A 124 3.98 -12.56 -13.82
N ARG A 125 5.29 -12.51 -14.05
CA ARG A 125 6.08 -13.67 -14.52
C ARG A 125 6.13 -14.80 -13.50
N LEU A 126 6.15 -14.47 -12.20
CA LEU A 126 6.19 -15.44 -11.10
C LEU A 126 4.80 -15.90 -10.65
N GLY A 127 3.72 -15.34 -11.23
CA GLY A 127 2.36 -15.73 -10.92
C GLY A 127 1.82 -15.14 -9.60
N TYR A 128 2.40 -14.07 -9.09
CA TYR A 128 1.85 -13.34 -7.94
C TYR A 128 0.60 -12.56 -8.33
N GLY A 129 -0.37 -12.49 -7.43
CA GLY A 129 -1.57 -11.69 -7.61
C GLY A 129 -1.26 -10.20 -7.53
N CYS A 130 -1.84 -9.41 -8.43
CA CYS A 130 -1.79 -7.95 -8.37
C CYS A 130 -3.21 -7.41 -8.31
N LEU A 131 -3.48 -6.52 -7.36
CA LEU A 131 -4.73 -5.79 -7.26
C LEU A 131 -4.48 -4.34 -7.68
N GLY A 132 -5.17 -3.90 -8.73
CA GLY A 132 -5.09 -2.54 -9.25
C GLY A 132 -6.20 -1.64 -8.72
N VAL A 133 -6.24 -0.42 -9.24
CA VAL A 133 -7.26 0.58 -8.87
C VAL A 133 -8.67 0.04 -9.14
N GLU A 134 -8.85 -0.70 -10.25
CA GLU A 134 -10.16 -1.26 -10.63
C GLU A 134 -10.63 -2.35 -9.66
N ASP A 135 -9.70 -3.15 -9.11
CA ASP A 135 -10.01 -4.20 -8.14
C ASP A 135 -10.33 -3.63 -6.76
N LEU A 136 -9.76 -2.46 -6.43
CA LEU A 136 -9.90 -1.77 -5.14
C LEU A 136 -11.00 -0.71 -5.15
N ALA A 137 -11.56 -0.39 -6.31
CA ALA A 137 -12.67 0.55 -6.43
C ALA A 137 -13.93 -0.02 -5.77
N LEU A 138 -14.56 0.76 -4.88
CA LEU A 138 -15.78 0.36 -4.22
C LEU A 138 -16.96 0.31 -5.19
N THR A 139 -17.69 -0.77 -5.14
CA THR A 139 -19.00 -0.90 -5.77
C THR A 139 -20.03 -0.01 -5.07
N ILE A 140 -21.18 0.22 -5.70
CA ILE A 140 -22.24 1.02 -5.09
C ILE A 140 -22.78 0.40 -3.78
N ASP A 141 -22.79 -0.93 -3.67
CA ASP A 141 -23.24 -1.62 -2.47
C ASP A 141 -22.24 -1.47 -1.33
N GLU A 142 -20.94 -1.56 -1.61
CA GLU A 142 -19.88 -1.29 -0.63
C GLU A 142 -19.85 0.18 -0.21
N ALA A 143 -20.05 1.10 -1.16
CA ALA A 143 -20.20 2.53 -0.88
C ALA A 143 -21.39 2.81 0.05
N ARG A 144 -22.52 2.10 -0.13
CA ARG A 144 -23.69 2.20 0.75
C ARG A 144 -23.38 1.69 2.16
N HIS A 145 -22.70 0.56 2.29
CA HIS A 145 -22.27 0.05 3.59
C HIS A 145 -21.33 1.03 4.30
N LEU A 146 -20.38 1.60 3.56
CA LEU A 146 -19.46 2.61 4.07
C LEU A 146 -20.20 3.86 4.57
N ALA A 147 -21.11 4.41 3.76
CA ALA A 147 -21.89 5.60 4.12
C ALA A 147 -22.75 5.36 5.36
N ASN A 148 -23.41 4.21 5.47
CA ASN A 148 -24.20 3.83 6.62
C ASN A 148 -23.39 3.66 7.90
N ALA A 149 -22.13 3.19 7.76
CA ALA A 149 -21.24 3.04 8.92
C ALA A 149 -20.65 4.37 9.42
N MET A 150 -20.58 5.40 8.55
CA MET A 150 -19.87 6.64 8.83
C MET A 150 -20.75 7.88 9.06
N CYS A 151 -22.01 7.84 8.63
CA CYS A 151 -22.91 8.96 8.71
C CYS A 151 -24.12 8.64 9.56
N ASP A 152 -24.48 9.52 10.51
CA ASP A 152 -25.72 9.38 11.30
C ASP A 152 -26.96 9.51 10.38
N GLU A 153 -26.87 10.36 9.36
CA GLU A 153 -27.85 10.50 8.30
C GLU A 153 -27.18 10.24 6.95
N PRO A 154 -27.16 8.99 6.46
CA PRO A 154 -26.53 8.66 5.19
C PRO A 154 -27.25 9.35 4.01
N PRO A 155 -26.54 9.71 2.93
CA PRO A 155 -27.14 10.27 1.73
C PRO A 155 -28.09 9.28 1.06
N SER A 156 -29.03 9.78 0.23
CA SER A 156 -29.89 8.92 -0.57
C SER A 156 -29.08 8.09 -1.56
N ASP A 157 -29.65 6.97 -2.03
CA ASP A 157 -29.02 6.11 -3.03
C ASP A 157 -28.62 6.88 -4.30
N GLU A 158 -29.47 7.81 -4.78
CA GLU A 158 -29.15 8.64 -5.95
C GLU A 158 -27.96 9.57 -5.72
N ALA A 159 -27.89 10.19 -4.54
CA ALA A 159 -26.79 11.07 -4.17
C ALA A 159 -25.48 10.27 -4.03
N LEU A 160 -25.56 9.09 -3.43
CA LEU A 160 -24.43 8.19 -3.26
C LEU A 160 -23.92 7.64 -4.60
N GLU A 161 -24.81 7.23 -5.50
CA GLU A 161 -24.47 6.81 -6.85
C GLU A 161 -23.74 7.89 -7.66
N LYS A 162 -24.21 9.13 -7.56
CA LYS A 162 -23.57 10.28 -8.21
C LYS A 162 -22.17 10.51 -7.63
N ALA A 163 -22.03 10.42 -6.31
CA ALA A 163 -20.75 10.54 -5.64
C ALA A 163 -19.79 9.41 -6.03
N CYS A 164 -20.25 8.16 -6.02
CA CYS A 164 -19.46 6.99 -6.38
C CYS A 164 -18.92 7.09 -7.82
N ARG A 165 -19.76 7.48 -8.75
CA ARG A 165 -19.34 7.74 -10.15
C ARG A 165 -18.36 8.88 -10.29
N PHE A 166 -18.52 9.96 -9.52
CA PHE A 166 -17.64 11.12 -9.58
C PHE A 166 -16.22 10.80 -9.07
N VAL A 167 -16.12 10.01 -8.00
CA VAL A 167 -14.83 9.60 -7.42
C VAL A 167 -14.33 8.26 -7.97
N GLU A 168 -15.00 7.70 -8.98
CA GLU A 168 -14.64 6.43 -9.64
C GLU A 168 -14.44 5.27 -8.65
N GLY A 169 -15.25 5.22 -7.58
CA GLY A 169 -15.17 4.21 -6.54
C GLY A 169 -13.99 4.37 -5.58
N TRP A 170 -13.20 5.44 -5.69
CA TRP A 170 -12.07 5.68 -4.78
C TRP A 170 -12.53 5.76 -3.32
N PRO A 171 -12.09 4.82 -2.42
CA PRO A 171 -12.64 4.70 -1.07
C PRO A 171 -12.52 5.98 -0.24
N GLN A 172 -11.33 6.60 -0.23
CA GLN A 172 -11.11 7.85 0.52
C GLN A 172 -11.94 9.02 -0.05
N GLY A 173 -12.09 9.07 -1.37
CA GLY A 173 -12.97 10.04 -2.04
C GLY A 173 -14.42 9.86 -1.59
N LEU A 174 -14.90 8.63 -1.49
CA LEU A 174 -16.24 8.33 -0.99
C LEU A 174 -16.42 8.69 0.49
N VAL A 175 -15.43 8.46 1.34
CA VAL A 175 -15.45 8.92 2.75
C VAL A 175 -15.62 10.43 2.84
N LEU A 176 -14.86 11.18 2.04
CA LEU A 176 -14.94 12.65 2.00
C LEU A 176 -16.26 13.13 1.45
N ALA A 177 -16.75 12.49 0.37
CA ALA A 177 -18.02 12.80 -0.24
C ALA A 177 -19.20 12.47 0.69
N ALA A 178 -19.27 11.27 1.26
CA ALA A 178 -20.34 10.84 2.16
C ALA A 178 -20.52 11.79 3.35
N ARG A 179 -19.43 12.19 3.99
CA ARG A 179 -19.48 13.19 5.08
C ARG A 179 -19.98 14.56 4.64
N SER A 180 -19.68 14.96 3.41
CA SER A 180 -20.12 16.24 2.87
C SER A 180 -21.58 16.20 2.39
N LEU A 181 -22.08 15.00 2.10
CA LEU A 181 -23.43 14.75 1.60
C LEU A 181 -24.38 14.20 2.68
N SER A 182 -23.97 14.18 3.93
CA SER A 182 -24.82 13.73 5.04
C SER A 182 -26.16 14.45 5.02
N GLY A 183 -27.24 13.67 4.98
CA GLY A 183 -28.61 14.19 4.88
C GLY A 183 -29.07 14.64 3.47
N ALA A 184 -28.23 14.51 2.42
CA ALA A 184 -28.64 14.81 1.04
C ALA A 184 -29.71 13.81 0.58
N ARG A 185 -30.87 14.35 0.10
CA ARG A 185 -32.05 13.54 -0.25
C ARG A 185 -32.23 13.30 -1.75
N SER A 186 -31.47 14.02 -2.58
CA SER A 186 -31.52 13.86 -4.03
C SER A 186 -30.17 14.08 -4.67
N ALA A 187 -30.01 13.62 -5.93
CA ALA A 187 -28.80 13.87 -6.72
C ALA A 187 -28.58 15.38 -6.99
N ASP A 188 -29.61 16.19 -6.96
CA ASP A 188 -29.53 17.66 -7.18
C ASP A 188 -28.91 18.39 -5.98
N ASP A 189 -29.00 17.81 -4.79
CA ASP A 189 -28.35 18.33 -3.58
C ASP A 189 -26.82 18.14 -3.62
N VAL A 190 -26.33 17.28 -4.54
CA VAL A 190 -24.93 16.87 -4.62
C VAL A 190 -24.13 17.84 -5.49
N ARG A 191 -23.37 18.72 -4.87
CA ARG A 191 -22.33 19.52 -5.52
C ARG A 191 -20.98 18.87 -5.28
N LEU A 192 -20.54 18.08 -6.25
CA LEU A 192 -19.23 17.42 -6.26
C LEU A 192 -18.28 18.24 -7.15
N ASP A 193 -17.95 19.41 -6.72
CA ASP A 193 -16.89 20.22 -7.32
C ASP A 193 -15.71 20.31 -6.37
N GLY A 194 -14.55 20.74 -6.87
CA GLY A 194 -13.34 20.91 -6.07
C GLY A 194 -13.48 21.95 -4.93
N SER A 195 -14.68 22.51 -4.72
CA SER A 195 -15.01 23.44 -3.64
C SER A 195 -15.32 22.73 -2.32
N LEU A 196 -15.52 21.39 -2.32
CA LEU A 196 -15.67 20.62 -1.09
C LEU A 196 -14.44 20.80 -0.22
N LEU A 197 -14.57 21.55 0.85
CA LEU A 197 -13.48 21.96 1.72
C LEU A 197 -12.62 20.76 2.20
N ASN A 198 -13.25 19.63 2.49
CA ASN A 198 -12.58 18.43 2.95
C ASN A 198 -11.75 17.78 1.83
N VAL A 199 -12.28 17.70 0.61
CA VAL A 199 -11.56 17.18 -0.57
C VAL A 199 -10.37 18.07 -0.88
N ARG A 200 -10.59 19.39 -0.91
CA ARG A 200 -9.51 20.35 -1.14
C ARG A 200 -8.40 20.26 -0.10
N ARG A 201 -8.74 20.18 1.19
CA ARG A 201 -7.76 20.03 2.28
C ARG A 201 -6.98 18.72 2.16
N TYR A 202 -7.65 17.64 1.82
CA TYR A 202 -7.01 16.36 1.61
C TYR A 202 -5.97 16.44 0.48
N PHE A 203 -6.37 16.93 -0.71
CA PHE A 203 -5.44 17.05 -1.83
C PHE A 203 -4.30 18.04 -1.53
N GLN A 204 -4.58 19.17 -0.89
CA GLN A 204 -3.51 20.09 -0.47
C GLN A 204 -2.49 19.41 0.44
N ALA A 205 -2.95 18.65 1.43
CA ALA A 205 -2.05 17.94 2.34
C ALA A 205 -1.23 16.87 1.62
N GLN A 206 -1.81 16.12 0.68
CA GLN A 206 -1.10 15.09 -0.08
C GLN A 206 -0.15 15.69 -1.12
N VAL A 207 -0.61 16.65 -1.91
CA VAL A 207 0.20 17.27 -2.98
C VAL A 207 1.40 18.01 -2.40
N THR A 208 1.23 18.76 -1.30
CA THR A 208 2.34 19.51 -0.70
C THR A 208 3.42 18.61 -0.08
N ARG A 209 3.10 17.38 0.26
CA ARG A 209 4.10 16.40 0.74
C ARG A 209 4.92 15.77 -0.38
N LEU A 210 4.32 15.58 -1.55
CA LEU A 210 4.88 14.78 -2.64
C LEU A 210 5.51 15.61 -3.77
N VAL A 211 5.24 16.92 -3.81
CA VAL A 211 5.54 17.75 -4.99
C VAL A 211 6.52 18.85 -4.64
N THR A 212 7.67 18.87 -5.33
CA THR A 212 8.64 19.97 -5.26
C THR A 212 8.07 21.25 -5.87
N GLY A 213 8.63 22.44 -5.53
CA GLY A 213 8.12 23.73 -5.99
C GLY A 213 7.97 23.85 -7.51
N ASP A 214 8.95 23.33 -8.28
CA ASP A 214 8.94 23.36 -9.75
C ASP A 214 7.83 22.46 -10.32
N LEU A 215 7.66 21.26 -9.77
CA LEU A 215 6.60 20.35 -10.17
C LEU A 215 5.22 20.92 -9.79
N PHE A 216 5.11 21.55 -8.64
CA PHE A 216 3.87 22.21 -8.22
C PHE A 216 3.48 23.35 -9.17
N SER A 217 4.45 24.19 -9.58
CA SER A 217 4.23 25.26 -10.57
C SER A 217 3.77 24.69 -11.93
N PHE A 218 4.42 23.64 -12.38
CA PHE A 218 4.03 22.92 -13.61
C PHE A 218 2.60 22.37 -13.49
N MET A 219 2.24 21.73 -12.39
CA MET A 219 0.88 21.22 -12.16
C MET A 219 -0.16 22.33 -12.19
N LEU A 220 0.14 23.51 -11.62
CA LEU A 220 -0.75 24.67 -11.70
C LEU A 220 -0.93 25.16 -13.15
N GLU A 221 0.12 25.23 -13.93
CA GLU A 221 0.06 25.65 -15.34
C GLU A 221 -0.80 24.72 -16.19
N ILE A 222 -0.69 23.39 -15.98
CA ILE A 222 -1.47 22.41 -16.73
C ILE A 222 -2.88 22.16 -16.19
N SER A 223 -3.21 22.67 -15.00
CA SER A 223 -4.52 22.42 -14.34
C SER A 223 -5.72 22.98 -15.09
N VAL A 224 -5.50 23.85 -16.06
CA VAL A 224 -6.54 24.42 -16.94
C VAL A 224 -6.82 23.55 -18.16
N LEU A 225 -6.03 22.49 -18.38
CA LEU A 225 -6.18 21.58 -19.51
C LEU A 225 -7.02 20.37 -19.08
N GLU A 226 -7.97 19.95 -19.90
CA GLU A 226 -8.75 18.72 -19.66
C GLU A 226 -7.87 17.47 -19.86
N THR A 227 -7.01 17.50 -20.85
CA THR A 227 -6.06 16.42 -21.15
C THR A 227 -4.75 16.97 -21.65
N PHE A 228 -3.65 16.30 -21.34
CA PHE A 228 -2.35 16.58 -21.94
C PHE A 228 -1.58 15.28 -22.15
N SER A 229 -0.72 15.25 -23.14
CA SER A 229 0.17 14.11 -23.42
C SER A 229 1.55 14.59 -23.80
N ARG A 230 2.57 13.76 -23.55
CA ARG A 230 3.90 14.01 -24.07
C ARG A 230 3.87 13.82 -25.60
N PRO A 231 4.44 14.72 -26.40
CA PRO A 231 4.62 14.45 -27.82
C PRO A 231 5.50 13.21 -27.99
N LEU A 232 5.10 12.33 -28.91
CA LEU A 232 5.83 11.11 -29.27
C LEU A 232 7.14 11.44 -29.98
#